data_3d7be2a7b702da56fd99a3eab0ad7bb7
#
_entry.id   3d7be2a7b702da56fd99a3eab0ad7bb7
#
_cell.length_a   1.000
_cell.length_b   1.000
_cell.length_c   1.000
_cell.angle_alpha   90.00
_cell.angle_beta   90.00
_cell.angle_gamma   90.00
#
_symmetry.space_group_name_H-M   'P 1'
#
loop_
_entity.id
_entity.type
_entity.pdbx_description
1 polymer ?
#
loop_
_entity_poly.entity_id
_entity_poly.type
_entity_poly.pdbx_seq_one_letter_code
_entity_poly.pdbx_strand_id
1 'polypeptide(L)'
;MLRIPSSAGLTALPLAKPGTTRVGEPVLAVGSPLGLAGTVTAGIVSAVDRQVRLGDNRHTAVQTDASINPGNSGGPLVNARGEVVGVNTAIATIDGNGSIGIGFAIPIDQVQQTADTIIGKGG
;
A
#
# COMPACT_ATOMS: atom_id res chain seq x y z
N MET A 1 -2.07 8.04 11.07
CA MET A 1 -3.06 7.05 11.53
C MET A 1 -4.22 7.77 12.20
N LEU A 2 -5.44 7.34 11.92
CA LEU A 2 -6.64 7.95 12.46
C LEU A 2 -7.38 6.95 13.36
N ARG A 3 -8.01 7.47 14.41
CA ARG A 3 -8.89 6.68 15.26
C ARG A 3 -10.33 7.05 14.94
N ILE A 4 -11.17 6.05 14.73
CA ILE A 4 -12.59 6.26 14.48
C ILE A 4 -13.42 5.59 15.58
N PRO A 5 -14.67 6.05 15.84
CA PRO A 5 -15.51 5.41 16.83
C PRO A 5 -15.88 3.99 16.42
N SER A 6 -15.93 3.09 17.38
CA SER A 6 -16.39 1.71 17.12
C SER A 6 -17.83 1.67 16.61
N SER A 7 -18.62 2.71 16.88
CA SER A 7 -20.02 2.83 16.43
C SER A 7 -20.15 3.21 14.95
N ALA A 8 -19.04 3.42 14.23
CA ALA A 8 -19.08 3.80 12.82
C ALA A 8 -19.64 2.70 11.91
N GLY A 9 -19.73 1.46 12.39
CA GLY A 9 -20.34 0.36 11.64
C GLY A 9 -19.53 -0.12 10.46
N LEU A 10 -18.22 0.18 10.44
CA LEU A 10 -17.34 -0.19 9.34
C LEU A 10 -16.76 -1.59 9.53
N THR A 11 -16.61 -2.31 8.42
CA THR A 11 -15.93 -3.59 8.40
C THR A 11 -14.48 -3.37 7.99
N ALA A 12 -13.54 -3.88 8.79
CA ALA A 12 -12.13 -3.79 8.47
C ALA A 12 -11.78 -4.74 7.32
N LEU A 13 -10.92 -4.28 6.41
CA LEU A 13 -10.32 -5.19 5.44
C LEU A 13 -9.29 -6.07 6.15
N PRO A 14 -9.27 -7.38 5.85
CA PRO A 14 -8.23 -8.22 6.42
C PRO A 14 -6.85 -7.84 5.87
N LEU A 15 -5.84 -7.98 6.69
CA LEU A 15 -4.46 -7.79 6.27
C LEU A 15 -3.90 -9.14 5.82
N ALA A 16 -3.16 -9.15 4.70
CA ALA A 16 -2.48 -10.35 4.26
C ALA A 16 -1.41 -10.72 5.29
N LYS A 17 -1.17 -12.03 5.46
CA LYS A 17 -0.11 -12.48 6.35
C LYS A 17 1.24 -12.13 5.73
N PRO A 18 2.19 -11.60 6.53
CA PRO A 18 3.53 -11.31 6.04
C PRO A 18 4.17 -12.53 5.37
N GLY A 19 4.84 -12.32 4.24
CA GLY A 19 5.52 -13.39 3.53
C GLY A 19 4.64 -14.23 2.62
N THR A 20 3.34 -13.93 2.51
CA THR A 20 2.43 -14.72 1.67
C THR A 20 2.19 -14.09 0.29
N THR A 21 2.57 -12.82 0.10
CA THR A 21 2.41 -12.14 -1.19
C THR A 21 3.44 -12.69 -2.18
N ARG A 22 2.97 -12.99 -3.39
CA ARG A 22 3.82 -13.59 -4.43
C ARG A 22 3.80 -12.77 -5.69
N VAL A 23 4.94 -12.76 -6.39
CA VAL A 23 5.04 -12.16 -7.73
C VAL A 23 4.02 -12.83 -8.65
N GLY A 24 3.32 -12.00 -9.42
CA GLY A 24 2.28 -12.45 -10.35
C GLY A 24 0.87 -12.42 -9.78
N GLU A 25 0.70 -12.20 -8.47
CA GLU A 25 -0.65 -12.08 -7.90
C GLU A 25 -1.36 -10.85 -8.46
N PRO A 26 -2.64 -10.99 -8.85
CA PRO A 26 -3.46 -9.83 -9.22
C PRO A 26 -3.67 -8.91 -8.03
N VAL A 27 -3.58 -7.61 -8.26
CA VAL A 27 -3.83 -6.60 -7.22
C VAL A 27 -4.62 -5.43 -7.78
N LEU A 28 -5.32 -4.74 -6.87
CA LEU A 28 -5.99 -3.47 -7.14
C LEU A 28 -5.40 -2.41 -6.22
N ALA A 29 -5.06 -1.27 -6.78
CA ALA A 29 -4.69 -0.10 -6.01
C ALA A 29 -5.93 0.78 -5.88
N VAL A 30 -6.41 0.97 -4.66
CA VAL A 30 -7.67 1.66 -4.41
C VAL A 30 -7.39 3.08 -3.95
N GLY A 31 -8.01 4.05 -4.64
CA GLY A 31 -7.91 5.46 -4.26
C GLY A 31 -8.96 5.85 -3.24
N SER A 32 -8.95 7.13 -2.85
CA SER A 32 -9.89 7.66 -1.88
C SER A 32 -11.32 7.63 -2.44
N PRO A 33 -12.23 6.92 -1.81
CA PRO A 33 -13.62 6.88 -2.28
C PRO A 33 -14.39 8.16 -1.97
N LEU A 34 -13.85 9.06 -1.16
CA LEU A 34 -14.52 10.29 -0.76
C LEU A 34 -14.16 11.48 -1.67
N GLY A 35 -13.17 11.32 -2.54
CA GLY A 35 -12.84 12.34 -3.51
C GLY A 35 -13.64 12.15 -4.79
N LEU A 36 -13.87 13.24 -5.53
CA LEU A 36 -14.49 13.18 -6.85
C LEU A 36 -13.62 12.40 -7.84
N ALA A 37 -12.38 12.10 -7.44
CA ALA A 37 -11.40 11.40 -8.24
C ALA A 37 -11.05 10.03 -7.67
N GLY A 38 -12.00 9.36 -7.04
CA GLY A 38 -11.78 7.98 -6.58
C GLY A 38 -11.31 7.14 -7.76
N THR A 39 -10.10 6.58 -7.66
CA THR A 39 -9.53 5.77 -8.73
C THR A 39 -9.23 4.38 -8.22
N VAL A 40 -9.48 3.41 -9.09
CA VAL A 40 -9.04 2.03 -8.86
C VAL A 40 -8.19 1.66 -10.07
N THR A 41 -6.97 1.22 -9.83
CA THR A 41 -6.11 0.69 -10.89
C THR A 41 -5.82 -0.78 -10.62
N ALA A 42 -5.56 -1.52 -11.68
CA ALA A 42 -5.36 -2.96 -11.60
C ALA A 42 -4.01 -3.33 -12.19
N GLY A 43 -3.40 -4.35 -11.63
CA GLY A 43 -2.14 -4.89 -12.11
C GLY A 43 -1.79 -6.16 -11.37
N ILE A 44 -0.51 -6.47 -11.33
CA ILE A 44 0.03 -7.62 -10.62
C ILE A 44 1.14 -7.17 -9.69
N VAL A 45 1.48 -8.02 -8.74
CA VAL A 45 2.72 -7.87 -7.96
C VAL A 45 3.90 -8.18 -8.88
N SER A 46 4.80 -7.22 -9.06
CA SER A 46 5.97 -7.37 -9.92
C SER A 46 7.23 -7.76 -9.14
N ALA A 47 7.32 -7.34 -7.88
CA ALA A 47 8.40 -7.74 -6.97
C ALA A 47 7.93 -7.56 -5.53
N VAL A 48 8.49 -8.34 -4.60
CA VAL A 48 8.05 -8.28 -3.19
C VAL A 48 9.10 -7.63 -2.28
N ASP A 49 10.35 -7.55 -2.71
CA ASP A 49 11.46 -7.03 -1.88
C ASP A 49 12.26 -5.99 -2.63
N ARG A 50 11.60 -5.08 -3.34
CA ARG A 50 12.29 -4.05 -4.10
C ARG A 50 12.83 -2.95 -3.19
N GLN A 51 14.10 -2.61 -3.33
CA GLN A 51 14.68 -1.47 -2.62
C GLN A 51 14.29 -0.18 -3.31
N VAL A 52 13.71 0.74 -2.56
CA VAL A 52 13.23 2.03 -3.07
C VAL A 52 13.69 3.15 -2.14
N ARG A 53 13.63 4.39 -2.65
CA ARG A 53 13.86 5.59 -1.86
C ARG A 53 12.53 6.22 -1.50
N LEU A 54 12.38 6.52 -0.19
CA LEU A 54 11.34 7.41 0.32
C LEU A 54 12.08 8.59 0.96
N GLY A 55 12.14 9.72 0.23
CA GLY A 55 12.99 10.83 0.62
C GLY A 55 14.46 10.43 0.57
N ASP A 56 15.18 10.59 1.67
CA ASP A 56 16.61 10.26 1.77
C ASP A 56 16.86 8.83 2.27
N ASN A 57 15.81 8.09 2.59
CA ASN A 57 15.93 6.77 3.20
C ASN A 57 15.62 5.67 2.19
N ARG A 58 16.30 4.54 2.35
CA ARG A 58 16.01 3.33 1.59
C ARG A 58 15.03 2.46 2.36
N HIS A 59 14.07 1.92 1.63
CA HIS A 59 13.03 1.04 2.17
C HIS A 59 12.82 -0.14 1.25
N THR A 60 12.30 -1.22 1.81
CA THR A 60 11.81 -2.34 1.02
C THR A 60 10.37 -2.06 0.62
N ALA A 61 10.01 -2.37 -0.61
CA ALA A 61 8.67 -2.12 -1.13
C ALA A 61 8.16 -3.27 -1.97
N VAL A 62 6.83 -3.39 -2.02
CA VAL A 62 6.15 -4.21 -3.02
C VAL A 62 6.08 -3.40 -4.30
N GLN A 63 6.52 -3.97 -5.41
CA GLN A 63 6.43 -3.36 -6.73
C GLN A 63 5.21 -3.89 -7.46
N THR A 64 4.51 -3.03 -8.17
CA THR A 64 3.35 -3.39 -8.98
C THR A 64 3.35 -2.60 -10.29
N ASP A 65 2.72 -3.13 -11.32
CA ASP A 65 2.47 -2.38 -12.55
C ASP A 65 1.09 -1.69 -12.54
N ALA A 66 0.30 -1.89 -11.48
CA ALA A 66 -0.87 -1.04 -11.26
C ALA A 66 -0.42 0.41 -11.10
N SER A 67 -1.12 1.35 -11.75
CA SER A 67 -0.74 2.76 -11.69
C SER A 67 -0.89 3.30 -10.27
N ILE A 68 0.21 3.75 -9.70
CA ILE A 68 0.23 4.43 -8.41
C ILE A 68 0.46 5.92 -8.67
N ASN A 69 -0.40 6.75 -8.13
CA ASN A 69 -0.43 8.19 -8.40
C ASN A 69 -0.95 8.92 -7.15
N PRO A 70 -0.94 10.27 -7.15
CA PRO A 70 -1.43 11.02 -5.99
C PRO A 70 -2.87 10.71 -5.60
N GLY A 71 -3.70 10.22 -6.54
CA GLY A 71 -5.10 9.89 -6.25
C GLY A 71 -5.28 8.61 -5.44
N ASN A 72 -4.31 7.69 -5.45
CA ASN A 72 -4.38 6.45 -4.68
C ASN A 72 -3.24 6.29 -3.68
N SER A 73 -2.34 7.22 -3.58
CA SER A 73 -1.28 7.20 -2.57
C SER A 73 -1.91 7.27 -1.17
N GLY A 74 -1.47 6.41 -0.27
CA GLY A 74 -2.05 6.27 1.06
C GLY A 74 -3.20 5.27 1.13
N GLY A 75 -3.76 4.86 -0.01
CA GLY A 75 -4.80 3.84 -0.07
C GLY A 75 -4.22 2.43 -0.07
N PRO A 76 -5.09 1.42 0.04
CA PRO A 76 -4.63 0.04 0.10
C PRO A 76 -4.30 -0.53 -1.27
N LEU A 77 -3.32 -1.43 -1.30
CA LEU A 77 -3.10 -2.36 -2.40
C LEU A 77 -3.67 -3.70 -1.94
N VAL A 78 -4.68 -4.20 -2.65
CA VAL A 78 -5.42 -5.40 -2.23
C VAL A 78 -5.25 -6.53 -3.25
N ASN A 79 -5.22 -7.76 -2.75
CA ASN A 79 -5.13 -8.94 -3.60
C ASN A 79 -6.53 -9.46 -3.99
N ALA A 80 -6.56 -10.56 -4.76
CA ALA A 80 -7.82 -11.13 -5.24
C ALA A 80 -8.71 -11.70 -4.13
N ARG A 81 -8.16 -11.92 -2.93
CA ARG A 81 -8.92 -12.35 -1.76
C ARG A 81 -9.46 -11.19 -0.93
N GLY A 82 -9.22 -9.95 -1.37
CA GLY A 82 -9.63 -8.77 -0.62
C GLY A 82 -8.73 -8.44 0.57
N GLU A 83 -7.55 -9.00 0.63
CA GLU A 83 -6.58 -8.73 1.70
C GLU A 83 -5.66 -7.60 1.31
N VAL A 84 -5.32 -6.75 2.28
CA VAL A 84 -4.37 -5.65 2.08
C VAL A 84 -2.96 -6.21 2.08
N VAL A 85 -2.24 -6.03 0.97
CA VAL A 85 -0.84 -6.47 0.84
C VAL A 85 0.14 -5.33 1.03
N GLY A 86 -0.33 -4.09 0.99
CA GLY A 86 0.50 -2.91 1.20
C GLY A 86 -0.28 -1.63 1.16
N VAL A 87 0.41 -0.52 1.40
CA VAL A 87 -0.14 0.84 1.31
C VAL A 87 0.56 1.56 0.16
N ASN A 88 -0.22 2.03 -0.81
CA ASN A 88 0.31 2.68 -2.01
C ASN A 88 1.09 3.93 -1.67
N THR A 89 2.21 4.14 -2.35
CA THR A 89 2.99 5.36 -2.17
C THR A 89 3.47 5.90 -3.53
N ALA A 90 3.01 7.10 -3.86
CA ALA A 90 3.37 7.76 -5.13
C ALA A 90 4.74 8.44 -5.06
N ILE A 91 5.35 8.55 -3.89
CA ILE A 91 6.63 9.22 -3.71
C ILE A 91 7.83 8.28 -3.68
N ALA A 92 7.60 6.96 -3.68
CA ALA A 92 8.69 5.99 -3.72
C ALA A 92 9.24 5.90 -5.13
N THR A 93 10.56 5.91 -5.25
CA THR A 93 11.24 5.83 -6.55
C THR A 93 12.43 4.90 -6.48
N ILE A 94 12.88 4.44 -7.65
CA ILE A 94 14.17 3.78 -7.81
C ILE A 94 15.16 4.84 -8.27
N ASP A 95 16.28 4.98 -7.56
CA ASP A 95 17.37 5.89 -7.90
C ASP A 95 16.95 7.36 -8.07
N GLY A 96 15.87 7.76 -7.39
CA GLY A 96 15.41 9.14 -7.42
C GLY A 96 14.76 9.59 -8.72
N ASN A 97 14.64 8.72 -9.70
CA ASN A 97 13.98 9.02 -10.97
C ASN A 97 12.53 8.59 -10.94
N GLY A 98 11.68 9.33 -11.65
CA GLY A 98 10.30 8.95 -11.81
C GLY A 98 10.16 7.57 -12.44
N SER A 99 9.16 6.81 -12.05
CA SER A 99 8.92 5.48 -12.57
C SER A 99 7.79 5.51 -13.59
N ILE A 100 8.03 4.98 -14.78
CA ILE A 100 7.01 4.82 -15.80
C ILE A 100 6.61 3.36 -15.83
N GLY A 101 5.33 3.08 -15.55
CA GLY A 101 4.81 1.71 -15.54
C GLY A 101 5.24 0.88 -14.34
N ILE A 102 5.76 1.54 -13.29
CA ILE A 102 6.19 0.90 -12.06
C ILE A 102 5.60 1.69 -10.89
N GLY A 103 4.90 1.01 -9.99
CA GLY A 103 4.40 1.59 -8.75
C GLY A 103 4.91 0.83 -7.54
N PHE A 104 4.84 1.48 -6.39
CA PHE A 104 5.33 0.89 -5.15
C PHE A 104 4.30 1.01 -4.04
N ALA A 105 4.31 0.02 -3.15
CA ALA A 105 3.51 0.04 -1.94
C ALA A 105 4.40 -0.35 -0.75
N ILE A 106 4.12 0.24 0.40
CA ILE A 106 4.77 -0.13 1.65
C ILE A 106 4.25 -1.52 2.04
N PRO A 107 5.13 -2.52 2.28
CA PRO A 107 4.68 -3.88 2.57
C PRO A 107 3.84 -3.95 3.84
N ILE A 108 2.91 -4.90 3.87
CA ILE A 108 1.97 -5.00 4.98
C ILE A 108 2.65 -5.29 6.33
N ASP A 109 3.77 -5.98 6.35
CA ASP A 109 4.50 -6.22 7.60
C ASP A 109 5.02 -4.91 8.20
N GLN A 110 5.54 -3.99 7.38
CA GLN A 110 5.97 -2.67 7.85
C GLN A 110 4.78 -1.82 8.29
N VAL A 111 3.68 -1.88 7.56
CA VAL A 111 2.46 -1.16 7.92
C VAL A 111 1.98 -1.62 9.29
N GLN A 112 1.97 -2.93 9.51
CA GLN A 112 1.51 -3.52 10.78
C GLN A 112 2.43 -3.13 11.93
N GLN A 113 3.75 -3.21 11.73
CA GLN A 113 4.71 -2.78 12.76
C GLN A 113 4.54 -1.31 13.13
N THR A 114 4.36 -0.46 12.15
CA THR A 114 4.16 0.98 12.39
C THR A 114 2.85 1.22 13.13
N ALA A 115 1.78 0.56 12.72
CA ALA A 115 0.48 0.68 13.36
C ALA A 115 0.53 0.20 14.81
N ASP A 116 1.14 -0.95 15.07
CA ASP A 116 1.28 -1.51 16.41
C ASP A 116 2.10 -0.58 17.31
N THR A 117 3.15 0.03 16.78
CA THR A 117 3.97 1.01 17.51
C THR A 117 3.14 2.23 17.91
N ILE A 118 2.34 2.76 16.97
CA ILE A 118 1.49 3.93 17.23
C ILE A 118 0.43 3.58 18.27
N ILE A 119 -0.23 2.44 18.13
CA ILE A 119 -1.27 1.99 19.07
C ILE A 119 -0.66 1.76 20.45
N GLY A 120 0.52 1.14 20.51
CA GLY A 120 1.22 0.88 21.77
C GLY A 120 1.65 2.14 22.52
N LYS A 121 1.73 3.29 21.81
CA LYS A 121 2.01 4.60 22.43
C LYS A 121 0.74 5.35 22.82
N GLY A 122 -0.41 4.70 22.77
CA GLY A 122 -1.68 5.31 23.14
C GLY A 122 -2.25 6.26 22.10
N GLY A 123 -1.69 6.22 20.88
CA GLY A 123 -2.06 7.14 19.80
C GLY A 123 -3.10 6.61 18.82
#